data_112c4fb22463a26e5e5f5851e3bd5d7a
#
_entry.id   112c4fb22463a26e5e5f5851e3bd5d7a
#
_cell.length_a   1.000
_cell.length_b   1.000
_cell.length_c   1.000
_cell.angle_alpha   90.00
_cell.angle_beta   90.00
_cell.angle_gamma   90.00
#
_symmetry.space_group_name_H-M   'P 1'
#
loop_
_entity.id
_entity.type
_entity.pdbx_description
1 polymer ?
#
loop_
_entity_poly.entity_id
_entity_poly.type
_entity_poly.pdbx_seq_one_letter_code
_entity_poly.pdbx_strand_id
1 'polypeptide(L)'
;FANNWQKPSEDQRLLNNFWTIYQSKGKPHIALGVADYEKISDFDFYKDFIVLGSGGLGIIYALGLLLISLILGAYRLIFHKKQEQPDHVWKVWNILTAVGVLAFPINLFLMFVAQASGDFSEIAQWRYVVFAGLGLFLAGCAVYPLFSKARKELGKGRLFLIVLTSLSALAIVANILYWSLYQWWV
;
A
#
# COMPACT_ATOMS: atom_id res chain seq x y z
N PHE A 1 22.06 32.17 9.31
CA PHE A 1 21.26 31.55 10.39
C PHE A 1 22.22 30.89 11.36
N ALA A 2 22.33 31.44 12.59
CA ALA A 2 23.30 31.01 13.58
C ALA A 2 22.92 29.65 14.14
N ASN A 3 23.82 28.70 14.01
CA ASN A 3 23.69 27.30 14.43
C ASN A 3 23.93 27.10 15.94
N ASN A 4 23.39 27.97 16.77
CA ASN A 4 23.49 27.80 18.23
C ASN A 4 22.25 27.06 18.77
N TRP A 5 22.11 25.80 18.42
CA TRP A 5 21.20 24.91 19.10
C TRP A 5 21.83 24.48 20.42
N GLN A 6 21.64 25.23 21.45
CA GLN A 6 22.05 24.82 22.80
C GLN A 6 20.99 23.86 23.37
N LYS A 7 21.47 22.81 24.00
CA LYS A 7 20.62 21.90 24.76
C LYS A 7 19.88 22.71 25.82
N PRO A 8 18.54 22.76 25.81
CA PRO A 8 17.80 23.51 26.81
C PRO A 8 18.15 23.03 28.21
N SER A 9 18.28 23.97 29.19
CA SER A 9 18.41 23.58 30.59
C SER A 9 17.16 22.82 31.05
N GLU A 10 17.29 21.98 32.08
CA GLU A 10 16.15 21.22 32.63
C GLU A 10 14.94 22.09 32.97
N ASP A 11 15.18 23.30 33.47
CA ASP A 11 14.12 24.25 33.79
C ASP A 11 13.41 24.80 32.56
N GLN A 12 14.11 24.96 31.43
CA GLN A 12 13.49 25.38 30.17
C GLN A 12 12.64 24.27 29.54
N ARG A 13 12.94 22.99 29.83
CA ARG A 13 12.11 21.86 29.40
C ARG A 13 10.73 21.86 30.04
N LEU A 14 10.63 22.31 31.29
CA LEU A 14 9.36 22.37 32.01
C LEU A 14 8.48 23.56 31.58
N LEU A 15 9.07 24.63 31.02
CA LEU A 15 8.37 25.87 30.67
C LEU A 15 8.02 25.99 29.18
N ASN A 16 8.82 25.39 28.26
CA ASN A 16 8.59 25.41 26.80
C ASN A 16 8.00 24.09 26.29
N ASN A 17 6.86 23.88 26.62
CA ASN A 17 6.15 22.63 26.89
C ASN A 17 5.88 21.65 25.75
N PHE A 18 6.17 21.90 24.48
CA PHE A 18 5.67 20.92 23.47
C PHE A 18 6.64 20.59 22.35
N TRP A 19 7.69 21.34 22.14
CA TRP A 19 8.65 21.03 21.10
C TRP A 19 10.06 21.54 21.41
N THR A 20 11.05 20.75 21.07
CA THR A 20 12.47 21.09 21.20
C THR A 20 13.17 20.75 19.90
N ILE A 21 13.97 21.68 19.38
CA ILE A 21 14.81 21.42 18.22
C ILE A 21 16.24 21.20 18.72
N TYR A 22 16.86 20.08 18.32
CA TYR A 22 18.23 19.76 18.68
C TYR A 22 18.95 19.08 17.51
N GLN A 23 20.28 18.95 17.61
CA GLN A 23 21.08 18.18 16.67
C GLN A 23 21.53 16.86 17.32
N SER A 24 21.30 15.75 16.63
CA SER A 24 21.82 14.45 16.99
C SER A 24 22.51 13.85 15.77
N LYS A 25 23.74 13.36 15.96
CA LYS A 25 24.56 12.77 14.88
C LYS A 25 24.68 13.62 13.62
N GLY A 26 24.71 14.96 13.78
CA GLY A 26 24.83 15.92 12.68
C GLY A 26 23.53 16.20 11.92
N LYS A 27 22.40 15.66 12.36
CA LYS A 27 21.08 15.90 11.77
C LYS A 27 20.20 16.71 12.70
N PRO A 28 19.36 17.64 12.18
CA PRO A 28 18.39 18.38 12.97
C PRO A 28 17.20 17.47 13.33
N HIS A 29 16.80 17.48 14.60
CA HIS A 29 15.67 16.76 15.15
C HIS A 29 14.69 17.74 15.80
N ILE A 30 13.42 17.41 15.76
CA ILE A 30 12.34 18.08 16.49
C ILE A 30 11.68 17.07 17.41
N ALA A 31 11.83 17.22 18.71
CA ALA A 31 11.09 16.43 19.68
C ALA A 31 9.75 17.11 19.99
N LEU A 32 8.66 16.38 19.81
CA LEU A 32 7.29 16.78 20.14
C LEU A 32 6.73 15.84 21.18
N GLY A 33 6.82 16.22 22.45
CA GLY A 33 6.32 15.39 23.54
C GLY A 33 6.96 14.00 23.56
N VAL A 34 6.24 12.99 23.11
CA VAL A 34 6.68 11.58 23.07
C VAL A 34 7.31 11.15 21.73
N ALA A 35 7.30 12.02 20.72
CA ALA A 35 7.82 11.71 19.39
C ALA A 35 9.04 12.56 19.04
N ASP A 36 10.04 11.95 18.45
CA ASP A 36 11.25 12.57 17.94
C ASP A 36 11.26 12.52 16.40
N TYR A 37 11.33 13.67 15.75
CA TYR A 37 11.29 13.81 14.31
C TYR A 37 12.66 14.22 13.79
N GLU A 38 13.24 13.41 12.92
CA GLU A 38 14.46 13.73 12.19
C GLU A 38 14.12 14.42 10.87
N LYS A 39 14.90 15.45 10.51
CA LYS A 39 14.79 16.06 9.19
C LYS A 39 15.27 15.06 8.12
N ILE A 40 14.37 14.59 7.30
CA ILE A 40 14.69 13.75 6.14
C ILE A 40 15.17 14.60 4.95
N SER A 41 15.92 14.00 4.03
CA SER A 41 16.30 14.65 2.78
C SER A 41 15.08 14.84 1.87
N ASP A 42 15.11 15.83 0.98
CA ASP A 42 14.05 16.01 -0.02
C ASP A 42 13.89 14.78 -0.90
N PHE A 43 15.00 14.10 -1.22
CA PHE A 43 14.97 12.87 -2.00
C PHE A 43 14.23 11.75 -1.26
N ASP A 44 14.47 11.53 0.04
CA ASP A 44 13.78 10.52 0.82
C ASP A 44 12.30 10.84 0.94
N PHE A 45 11.94 12.12 1.16
CA PHE A 45 10.56 12.56 1.17
C PHE A 45 9.82 12.23 -0.14
N TYR A 46 10.40 12.62 -1.29
CA TYR A 46 9.78 12.33 -2.59
C TYR A 46 9.69 10.83 -2.88
N LYS A 47 10.69 10.05 -2.51
CA LYS A 47 10.69 8.60 -2.64
C LYS A 47 9.54 7.98 -1.86
N ASP A 48 9.38 8.33 -0.58
CA ASP A 48 8.30 7.86 0.28
C ASP A 48 6.93 8.24 -0.28
N PHE A 49 6.80 9.49 -0.73
CA PHE A 49 5.58 10.00 -1.33
C PHE A 49 5.21 9.27 -2.63
N ILE A 50 6.18 8.97 -3.50
CA ILE A 50 5.95 8.22 -4.75
C ILE A 50 5.50 6.80 -4.45
N VAL A 51 6.17 6.11 -3.51
CA VAL A 51 5.80 4.74 -3.13
C VAL A 51 4.38 4.71 -2.56
N LEU A 52 4.09 5.56 -1.58
CA LEU A 52 2.76 5.64 -0.96
C LEU A 52 1.69 6.05 -1.98
N GLY A 53 1.97 7.07 -2.80
CA GLY A 53 1.07 7.57 -3.83
C GLY A 53 0.76 6.52 -4.89
N SER A 54 1.75 5.73 -5.31
CA SER A 54 1.54 4.63 -6.26
C SER A 54 0.60 3.57 -5.69
N GLY A 55 0.74 3.22 -4.40
CA GLY A 55 -0.18 2.32 -3.70
C GLY A 55 -1.60 2.87 -3.64
N GLY A 56 -1.74 4.16 -3.29
CA GLY A 56 -3.04 4.86 -3.28
C GLY A 56 -3.74 4.84 -4.63
N LEU A 57 -3.02 5.14 -5.71
CA LEU A 57 -3.55 5.07 -7.07
C LEU A 57 -3.95 3.64 -7.45
N GLY A 58 -3.17 2.65 -7.06
CA GLY A 58 -3.50 1.23 -7.25
C GLY A 58 -4.80 0.84 -6.55
N ILE A 59 -5.03 1.31 -5.32
CA ILE A 59 -6.25 1.05 -4.55
C ILE A 59 -7.46 1.72 -5.23
N ILE A 60 -7.35 2.99 -5.64
CA ILE A 60 -8.41 3.72 -6.35
C ILE A 60 -8.79 3.00 -7.65
N TYR A 61 -7.80 2.56 -8.42
CA TYR A 61 -8.01 1.78 -9.63
C TYR A 61 -8.75 0.47 -9.34
N ALA A 62 -8.32 -0.30 -8.33
CA ALA A 62 -8.94 -1.57 -7.95
C ALA A 62 -10.40 -1.39 -7.52
N LEU A 63 -10.70 -0.35 -6.74
CA LEU A 63 -12.08 0.02 -6.37
C LEU A 63 -12.93 0.31 -7.61
N GLY A 64 -12.43 1.15 -8.51
CA GLY A 64 -13.12 1.48 -9.77
C GLY A 64 -13.39 0.24 -10.62
N LEU A 65 -12.39 -0.65 -10.75
CA LEU A 65 -12.52 -1.88 -11.50
C LEU A 65 -13.58 -2.82 -10.92
N LEU A 66 -13.62 -2.98 -9.58
CA LEU A 66 -14.64 -3.80 -8.92
C LEU A 66 -16.03 -3.21 -9.06
N LEU A 67 -16.21 -1.90 -8.89
CA LEU A 67 -17.48 -1.22 -9.07
C LEU A 67 -18.00 -1.40 -10.49
N ILE A 68 -17.17 -1.16 -11.51
CA ILE A 68 -17.54 -1.35 -12.92
C ILE A 68 -17.89 -2.82 -13.18
N SER A 69 -17.12 -3.76 -12.65
CA SER A 69 -17.37 -5.20 -12.81
C SER A 69 -18.70 -5.61 -12.20
N LEU A 70 -19.06 -5.04 -11.05
CA LEU A 70 -20.30 -5.29 -10.35
C LEU A 70 -21.49 -4.73 -11.11
N ILE A 71 -21.41 -3.47 -11.60
CA ILE A 71 -22.44 -2.83 -12.41
C ILE A 71 -22.68 -3.61 -13.70
N LEU A 72 -21.61 -3.99 -14.41
CA LEU A 72 -21.71 -4.79 -15.64
C LEU A 72 -22.25 -6.20 -15.37
N GLY A 73 -21.90 -6.80 -14.23
CA GLY A 73 -22.46 -8.08 -13.78
C GLY A 73 -23.95 -8.00 -13.55
N ALA A 74 -24.40 -7.00 -12.77
CA ALA A 74 -25.81 -6.75 -12.51
C ALA A 74 -26.62 -6.46 -13.79
N TYR A 75 -26.07 -5.61 -14.69
CA TYR A 75 -26.68 -5.32 -15.98
C TYR A 75 -26.91 -6.59 -16.81
N ARG A 76 -25.91 -7.50 -16.85
CA ARG A 76 -26.03 -8.76 -17.61
C ARG A 76 -27.04 -9.72 -16.99
N LEU A 77 -27.12 -9.79 -15.67
CA LEU A 77 -28.13 -10.58 -14.97
C LEU A 77 -29.54 -10.10 -15.30
N ILE A 78 -29.77 -8.79 -15.28
CA ILE A 78 -31.09 -8.20 -15.56
C ILE A 78 -31.50 -8.40 -17.03
N PHE A 79 -30.56 -8.21 -17.95
CA PHE A 79 -30.86 -8.27 -19.40
C PHE A 79 -30.55 -9.62 -20.06
N HIS A 80 -30.27 -10.68 -19.28
CA HIS A 80 -30.06 -12.07 -19.72
C HIS A 80 -29.01 -12.19 -20.86
N LYS A 81 -28.00 -11.29 -20.91
CA LYS A 81 -26.96 -11.34 -21.94
C LYS A 81 -25.96 -12.45 -21.65
N LYS A 82 -25.86 -13.42 -22.58
CA LYS A 82 -24.84 -14.48 -22.52
C LYS A 82 -23.44 -13.89 -22.59
N GLN A 83 -22.53 -14.46 -21.81
CA GLN A 83 -21.12 -14.09 -21.84
C GLN A 83 -20.38 -14.92 -22.86
N GLU A 84 -19.60 -14.29 -23.76
CA GLU A 84 -18.66 -15.01 -24.61
C GLU A 84 -17.51 -15.59 -23.78
N GLN A 85 -17.22 -16.87 -23.98
CA GLN A 85 -16.30 -17.66 -23.12
C GLN A 85 -14.85 -17.14 -23.03
N PRO A 86 -14.20 -16.60 -24.07
CA PRO A 86 -12.78 -16.23 -24.00
C PRO A 86 -12.46 -15.15 -22.99
N ASP A 87 -13.45 -14.39 -22.54
CA ASP A 87 -13.26 -13.28 -21.60
C ASP A 87 -13.28 -13.67 -20.13
N HIS A 88 -13.72 -14.88 -19.81
CA HIS A 88 -13.99 -15.28 -18.43
C HIS A 88 -12.70 -15.31 -17.61
N VAL A 89 -11.62 -15.87 -18.13
CA VAL A 89 -10.33 -15.99 -17.43
C VAL A 89 -9.78 -14.63 -17.04
N TRP A 90 -9.78 -13.67 -17.98
CA TRP A 90 -9.26 -12.33 -17.72
C TRP A 90 -10.13 -11.52 -16.77
N LYS A 91 -11.44 -11.74 -16.76
CA LYS A 91 -12.32 -11.10 -15.78
C LYS A 91 -12.08 -11.63 -14.39
N VAL A 92 -12.00 -12.96 -14.23
CA VAL A 92 -11.71 -13.58 -12.94
C VAL A 92 -10.35 -13.11 -12.44
N TRP A 93 -9.32 -13.10 -13.30
CA TRP A 93 -8.00 -12.62 -12.94
C TRP A 93 -8.01 -11.15 -12.50
N ASN A 94 -8.67 -10.25 -13.25
CA ASN A 94 -8.79 -8.85 -12.87
C ASN A 94 -9.49 -8.68 -11.51
N ILE A 95 -10.60 -9.40 -11.28
CA ILE A 95 -11.35 -9.32 -10.02
C ILE A 95 -10.50 -9.86 -8.87
N LEU A 96 -9.85 -11.01 -9.02
CA LEU A 96 -8.99 -11.59 -7.99
C LEU A 96 -7.83 -10.67 -7.64
N THR A 97 -7.18 -10.08 -8.64
CA THR A 97 -6.10 -9.12 -8.43
C THR A 97 -6.60 -7.87 -7.71
N ALA A 98 -7.76 -7.32 -8.12
CA ALA A 98 -8.35 -6.15 -7.46
C ALA A 98 -8.76 -6.43 -6.01
N VAL A 99 -9.32 -7.60 -5.72
CA VAL A 99 -9.63 -8.04 -4.35
C VAL A 99 -8.34 -8.14 -3.52
N GLY A 100 -7.26 -8.71 -4.10
CA GLY A 100 -5.95 -8.77 -3.45
C GLY A 100 -5.39 -7.36 -3.16
N VAL A 101 -5.48 -6.43 -4.11
CA VAL A 101 -5.06 -5.03 -3.91
C VAL A 101 -5.85 -4.38 -2.77
N LEU A 102 -7.16 -4.61 -2.67
CA LEU A 102 -8.00 -4.05 -1.59
C LEU A 102 -7.80 -4.76 -0.24
N ALA A 103 -7.33 -5.99 -0.22
CA ALA A 103 -6.98 -6.68 1.02
C ALA A 103 -5.81 -5.98 1.75
N PHE A 104 -4.93 -5.28 1.01
CA PHE A 104 -3.82 -4.54 1.59
C PHE A 104 -4.26 -3.44 2.58
N PRO A 105 -5.06 -2.43 2.18
CA PRO A 105 -5.50 -1.39 3.11
C PRO A 105 -6.38 -1.93 4.23
N ILE A 106 -7.16 -2.98 3.99
CA ILE A 106 -7.96 -3.63 5.04
C ILE A 106 -7.05 -4.25 6.10
N ASN A 107 -6.03 -5.02 5.69
CA ASN A 107 -5.10 -5.61 6.63
C ASN A 107 -4.27 -4.56 7.36
N LEU A 108 -3.87 -3.48 6.67
CA LEU A 108 -3.18 -2.34 7.27
C LEU A 108 -4.04 -1.67 8.35
N PHE A 109 -5.30 -1.39 8.05
CA PHE A 109 -6.25 -0.83 9.01
C PHE A 109 -6.43 -1.72 10.24
N LEU A 110 -6.60 -3.02 10.04
CA LEU A 110 -6.73 -3.98 11.13
C LEU A 110 -5.45 -4.06 11.98
N MET A 111 -4.28 -3.89 11.38
CA MET A 111 -3.01 -3.79 12.10
C MET A 111 -2.97 -2.54 12.99
N PHE A 112 -3.39 -1.38 12.47
CA PHE A 112 -3.49 -0.15 13.27
C PHE A 112 -4.49 -0.27 14.42
N VAL A 113 -5.63 -0.91 14.20
CA VAL A 113 -6.61 -1.15 15.27
C VAL A 113 -6.03 -2.03 16.36
N ALA A 114 -5.32 -3.11 16.01
CA ALA A 114 -4.66 -3.98 16.98
C ALA A 114 -3.58 -3.23 17.79
N GLN A 115 -2.77 -2.41 17.14
CA GLN A 115 -1.77 -1.57 17.82
C GLN A 115 -2.43 -0.54 18.76
N ALA A 116 -3.49 0.12 18.32
CA ALA A 116 -4.20 1.12 19.11
C ALA A 116 -4.89 0.52 20.33
N SER A 117 -5.33 -0.74 20.28
CA SER A 117 -5.91 -1.46 21.41
C SER A 117 -4.85 -2.01 22.39
N GLY A 118 -3.56 -1.86 22.10
CA GLY A 118 -2.46 -2.43 22.91
C GLY A 118 -2.37 -3.96 22.80
N ASP A 119 -3.04 -4.54 21.82
CA ASP A 119 -2.98 -5.98 21.55
C ASP A 119 -1.72 -6.34 20.75
N PHE A 120 -0.62 -6.53 21.46
CA PHE A 120 0.65 -7.00 20.90
C PHE A 120 0.73 -8.54 20.88
N SER A 121 -0.40 -9.22 20.96
CA SER A 121 -0.50 -10.67 20.96
C SER A 121 -0.11 -11.31 19.62
N GLU A 122 -0.11 -12.64 19.58
CA GLU A 122 0.14 -13.44 18.37
C GLU A 122 -0.73 -13.00 17.16
N ILE A 123 -1.91 -12.41 17.39
CA ILE A 123 -2.79 -11.88 16.33
C ILE A 123 -2.09 -10.77 15.53
N ALA A 124 -1.31 -9.90 16.18
CA ALA A 124 -0.55 -8.86 15.47
C ALA A 124 0.50 -9.48 14.53
N GLN A 125 1.18 -10.56 14.94
CA GLN A 125 2.17 -11.26 14.13
C GLN A 125 1.56 -11.84 12.85
N TRP A 126 0.34 -12.41 12.92
CA TRP A 126 -0.37 -12.93 11.75
C TRP A 126 -0.63 -11.87 10.68
N ARG A 127 -0.74 -10.59 11.05
CA ARG A 127 -0.90 -9.50 10.07
C ARG A 127 0.29 -9.37 9.14
N TYR A 128 1.51 -9.54 9.64
CA TYR A 128 2.72 -9.53 8.82
C TYR A 128 2.78 -10.74 7.89
N VAL A 129 2.38 -11.93 8.37
CA VAL A 129 2.27 -13.13 7.54
C VAL A 129 1.26 -12.94 6.42
N VAL A 130 0.13 -12.28 6.70
CA VAL A 130 -0.86 -11.93 5.67
C VAL A 130 -0.26 -10.98 4.63
N PHE A 131 0.53 -9.98 5.01
CA PHE A 131 1.22 -9.11 4.05
C PHE A 131 2.22 -9.87 3.18
N ALA A 132 2.99 -10.81 3.76
CA ALA A 132 3.91 -11.65 3.00
C ALA A 132 3.16 -12.51 1.96
N GLY A 133 2.09 -13.19 2.38
CA GLY A 133 1.23 -13.99 1.48
C GLY A 133 0.58 -13.16 0.39
N LEU A 134 0.07 -11.97 0.76
CA LEU A 134 -0.53 -11.01 -0.17
C LEU A 134 0.50 -10.50 -1.19
N GLY A 135 1.71 -10.19 -0.74
CA GLY A 135 2.81 -9.77 -1.63
C GLY A 135 3.14 -10.83 -2.67
N LEU A 136 3.28 -12.10 -2.25
CA LEU A 136 3.51 -13.22 -3.15
C LEU A 136 2.35 -13.44 -4.13
N PHE A 137 1.12 -13.39 -3.64
CA PHE A 137 -0.08 -13.51 -4.48
C PHE A 137 -0.14 -12.42 -5.54
N LEU A 138 0.03 -11.16 -5.15
CA LEU A 138 -0.02 -10.01 -6.08
C LEU A 138 1.16 -10.02 -7.06
N ALA A 139 2.36 -10.42 -6.63
CA ALA A 139 3.49 -10.61 -7.54
C ALA A 139 3.17 -11.68 -8.59
N GLY A 140 2.60 -12.81 -8.19
CA GLY A 140 2.12 -13.85 -9.10
C GLY A 140 1.07 -13.33 -10.08
N CYS A 141 0.09 -12.57 -9.59
CA CYS A 141 -0.93 -11.92 -10.44
C CYS A 141 -0.31 -10.96 -11.45
N ALA A 142 0.66 -10.15 -11.05
CA ALA A 142 1.32 -9.18 -11.93
C ALA A 142 2.12 -9.86 -13.06
N VAL A 143 2.73 -11.01 -12.77
CA VAL A 143 3.59 -11.75 -13.70
C VAL A 143 2.78 -12.69 -14.61
N TYR A 144 1.64 -13.19 -14.14
CA TYR A 144 0.80 -14.14 -14.88
C TYR A 144 0.51 -13.74 -16.34
N PRO A 145 0.16 -12.47 -16.67
CA PRO A 145 -0.11 -12.08 -18.06
C PRO A 145 1.09 -12.22 -18.99
N LEU A 146 2.31 -12.20 -18.48
CA LEU A 146 3.53 -12.32 -19.30
C LEU A 146 3.65 -13.72 -19.90
N PHE A 147 3.21 -14.73 -19.15
CA PHE A 147 3.31 -16.14 -19.54
C PHE A 147 2.03 -16.68 -20.22
N SER A 148 0.92 -15.96 -20.13
CA SER A 148 -0.36 -16.42 -20.68
C SER A 148 -0.40 -16.30 -22.21
N LYS A 149 -0.60 -17.43 -22.89
CA LYS A 149 -0.78 -17.50 -24.36
C LYS A 149 -2.06 -16.76 -24.82
N ALA A 150 -3.10 -16.72 -23.96
CA ALA A 150 -4.37 -16.05 -24.24
C ALA A 150 -4.25 -14.52 -24.45
N ARG A 151 -3.10 -13.92 -24.03
CA ARG A 151 -2.83 -12.48 -24.27
C ARG A 151 -2.82 -12.11 -25.76
N LYS A 152 -2.42 -13.03 -26.63
CA LYS A 152 -2.27 -12.74 -28.08
C LYS A 152 -3.59 -12.46 -28.80
N GLU A 153 -4.70 -12.94 -28.23
CA GLU A 153 -6.04 -12.82 -28.82
C GLU A 153 -6.82 -11.61 -28.29
N LEU A 154 -6.20 -10.82 -27.40
CA LEU A 154 -6.87 -9.70 -26.74
C LEU A 154 -6.79 -8.41 -27.58
N GLY A 155 -7.92 -7.71 -27.67
CA GLY A 155 -7.96 -6.36 -28.22
C GLY A 155 -7.17 -5.35 -27.38
N LYS A 156 -6.72 -4.25 -28.01
CA LYS A 156 -5.87 -3.21 -27.39
C LYS A 156 -6.44 -2.66 -26.07
N GLY A 157 -7.74 -2.43 -25.98
CA GLY A 157 -8.38 -1.90 -24.76
C GLY A 157 -8.29 -2.89 -23.57
N ARG A 158 -8.43 -4.19 -23.83
CA ARG A 158 -8.29 -5.22 -22.79
C ARG A 158 -6.85 -5.37 -22.34
N LEU A 159 -5.90 -5.31 -23.27
CA LEU A 159 -4.49 -5.33 -22.96
C LEU A 159 -4.12 -4.14 -22.05
N PHE A 160 -4.65 -2.96 -22.31
CA PHE A 160 -4.46 -1.80 -21.46
C PHE A 160 -4.96 -2.02 -20.02
N LEU A 161 -6.16 -2.60 -19.85
CA LEU A 161 -6.69 -2.94 -18.53
C LEU A 161 -5.81 -3.96 -17.79
N ILE A 162 -5.30 -4.97 -18.50
CA ILE A 162 -4.38 -5.95 -17.92
C ILE A 162 -3.10 -5.27 -17.41
N VAL A 163 -2.53 -4.38 -18.21
CA VAL A 163 -1.32 -3.63 -17.81
C VAL A 163 -1.60 -2.78 -16.57
N LEU A 164 -2.71 -2.05 -16.53
CA LEU A 164 -3.08 -1.24 -15.36
C LEU A 164 -3.30 -2.10 -14.12
N THR A 165 -3.96 -3.26 -14.25
CA THR A 165 -4.16 -4.20 -13.14
C THR A 165 -2.84 -4.76 -12.63
N SER A 166 -1.92 -5.12 -13.53
CA SER A 166 -0.57 -5.58 -13.15
C SER A 166 0.23 -4.48 -12.46
N LEU A 167 0.18 -3.25 -12.96
CA LEU A 167 0.85 -2.10 -12.32
C LEU A 167 0.28 -1.80 -10.94
N SER A 168 -1.03 -1.88 -10.77
CA SER A 168 -1.70 -1.73 -9.48
C SER A 168 -1.21 -2.80 -8.47
N ALA A 169 -1.13 -4.06 -8.89
CA ALA A 169 -0.59 -5.13 -8.06
C ALA A 169 0.89 -4.90 -7.69
N LEU A 170 1.73 -4.52 -8.65
CA LEU A 170 3.15 -4.20 -8.41
C LEU A 170 3.33 -3.01 -7.47
N ALA A 171 2.48 -1.99 -7.55
CA ALA A 171 2.52 -0.84 -6.65
C ALA A 171 2.28 -1.27 -5.19
N ILE A 172 1.34 -2.18 -4.94
CA ILE A 172 1.12 -2.73 -3.60
C ILE A 172 2.29 -3.62 -3.14
N VAL A 173 2.82 -4.48 -4.03
CA VAL A 173 4.02 -5.27 -3.72
C VAL A 173 5.20 -4.36 -3.34
N ALA A 174 5.41 -3.28 -4.10
CA ALA A 174 6.45 -2.29 -3.80
C ALA A 174 6.24 -1.65 -2.42
N ASN A 175 4.99 -1.30 -2.05
CA ASN A 175 4.67 -0.78 -0.72
C ASN A 175 4.97 -1.80 0.38
N ILE A 176 4.56 -3.06 0.22
CA ILE A 176 4.82 -4.14 1.19
C ILE A 176 6.33 -4.30 1.41
N LEU A 177 7.12 -4.32 0.35
CA LEU A 177 8.57 -4.49 0.42
C LEU A 177 9.26 -3.24 0.99
N TYR A 178 8.89 -2.06 0.52
CA TYR A 178 9.50 -0.80 0.92
C TYR A 178 9.32 -0.50 2.40
N TRP A 179 8.10 -0.71 2.92
CA TRP A 179 7.77 -0.51 4.33
C TRP A 179 8.07 -1.73 5.20
N SER A 180 8.69 -2.78 4.63
CA SER A 180 9.04 -4.04 5.34
C SER A 180 7.85 -4.68 6.08
N LEU A 181 6.64 -4.54 5.55
CA LEU A 181 5.41 -5.01 6.19
C LEU A 181 5.31 -6.55 6.29
N TYR A 182 6.24 -7.28 5.69
CA TYR A 182 6.33 -8.74 5.73
C TYR A 182 7.23 -9.26 6.87
N GLN A 183 7.93 -8.37 7.58
CA GLN A 183 8.92 -8.76 8.60
C GLN A 183 8.23 -9.01 9.94
N TRP A 184 7.73 -10.22 10.14
CA TRP A 184 7.07 -10.65 11.37
C TRP A 184 8.04 -11.06 12.48
N TRP A 185 9.34 -11.11 12.20
CA TRP A 185 10.39 -11.57 13.11
C TRP A 185 11.25 -10.43 13.71
N VAL A 186 10.92 -9.18 13.51
CA VAL A 186 11.67 -8.02 14.03
C VAL A 186 11.15 -7.60 15.38
#